data_c6e2783314890174e6c9db485c2ef7c7
#
_entry.id   c6e2783314890174e6c9db485c2ef7c7
#
_cell.length_a   1.000
_cell.length_b   1.000
_cell.length_c   1.000
_cell.angle_alpha   90.00
_cell.angle_beta   90.00
_cell.angle_gamma   90.00
#
_symmetry.space_group_name_H-M   'P 1'
#
loop_
_entity.id
_entity.type
_entity.pdbx_description
1 polymer ?
#
loop_
_entity_poly.entity_id
_entity_poly.type
_entity_poly.pdbx_seq_one_letter_code
_entity_poly.pdbx_strand_id
1 'polypeptide(L)'
;MSKLVRCIAHWAVTRYKCDEVSKAHYHFIYEGDGKEVPGHFTPEANENTADGKYAAHTRHCNTGSIGFSCAAMLGAIDVDRPGKFPITAAQFDAMCAGIARECKKRGIKVTPKTVLSHAEVESNLGIKQRGKWDIAVLPHANLKGAKACGDLIRSTVQAKLERMNQ
;
A
#
# COMPACT_ATOMS: atom_id res chain seq x y z
N MET A 1 -20.57 -11.09 -3.49
CA MET A 1 -19.21 -10.79 -4.01
C MET A 1 -18.73 -9.45 -3.43
N SER A 2 -17.47 -9.38 -3.06
CA SER A 2 -16.89 -8.12 -2.61
C SER A 2 -16.77 -7.15 -3.77
N LYS A 3 -17.06 -5.86 -3.52
CA LYS A 3 -16.83 -4.75 -4.45
C LYS A 3 -15.42 -4.18 -4.31
N LEU A 4 -14.63 -4.72 -3.39
CA LEU A 4 -13.22 -4.37 -3.24
C LEU A 4 -12.41 -5.30 -4.13
N VAL A 5 -11.72 -4.70 -5.09
CA VAL A 5 -11.07 -5.45 -6.18
C VAL A 5 -9.57 -5.18 -6.28
N ARG A 6 -9.05 -4.30 -5.40
CA ARG A 6 -7.69 -3.79 -5.55
C ARG A 6 -7.08 -3.44 -4.20
N CYS A 7 -5.78 -3.69 -4.08
CA CYS A 7 -4.96 -3.29 -2.93
C CYS A 7 -3.87 -2.35 -3.43
N ILE A 8 -3.77 -1.16 -2.84
CA ILE A 8 -2.76 -0.17 -3.22
C ILE A 8 -1.83 0.10 -2.04
N ALA A 9 -0.53 -0.06 -2.28
CA ALA A 9 0.52 0.13 -1.29
C ALA A 9 1.08 1.56 -1.36
N HIS A 10 1.28 2.16 -0.18
CA HIS A 10 1.73 3.53 0.00
C HIS A 10 2.82 3.64 1.06
N TRP A 11 3.45 4.81 1.14
CA TRP A 11 4.12 5.28 2.35
C TRP A 11 3.46 6.59 2.80
N ALA A 12 3.49 6.87 4.10
CA ALA A 12 2.74 7.97 4.69
C ALA A 12 3.51 9.29 4.79
N VAL A 13 4.81 9.29 4.46
CA VAL A 13 5.73 10.42 4.66
C VAL A 13 5.78 10.83 6.13
N THR A 14 5.98 9.85 7.00
CA THR A 14 6.05 10.01 8.45
C THR A 14 7.32 9.37 9.00
N ARG A 15 7.54 9.55 10.30
CA ARG A 15 8.44 8.69 11.07
C ARG A 15 7.77 7.33 11.24
N TYR A 16 8.39 6.42 11.99
CA TYR A 16 7.97 5.03 12.12
C TYR A 16 6.72 4.79 13.00
N LYS A 17 5.96 5.82 13.32
CA LYS A 17 4.74 5.71 14.10
C LYS A 17 3.53 6.24 13.31
N CYS A 18 2.39 5.57 13.47
CA CYS A 18 1.14 5.99 12.85
C CYS A 18 0.65 7.28 13.50
N ASP A 19 0.17 8.21 12.68
CA ASP A 19 -0.46 9.45 13.14
C ASP A 19 -1.95 9.50 12.74
N GLU A 20 -2.66 10.53 13.23
CA GLU A 20 -4.09 10.68 12.98
C GLU A 20 -4.40 10.98 11.52
N VAL A 21 -3.52 11.69 10.81
CA VAL A 21 -3.68 11.96 9.38
C VAL A 21 -3.64 10.67 8.58
N SER A 22 -2.69 9.79 8.89
CA SER A 22 -2.58 8.48 8.24
C SER A 22 -3.82 7.62 8.47
N LYS A 23 -4.38 7.64 9.68
CA LYS A 23 -5.62 6.91 9.98
C LYS A 23 -6.82 7.39 9.19
N ALA A 24 -6.86 8.68 8.83
CA ALA A 24 -7.93 9.23 8.00
C ALA A 24 -7.82 8.84 6.53
N HIS A 25 -6.62 8.51 6.06
CA HIS A 25 -6.35 8.29 4.64
C HIS A 25 -6.12 6.83 4.24
N TYR A 26 -5.74 5.94 5.16
CA TYR A 26 -5.43 4.55 4.85
C TYR A 26 -6.24 3.59 5.72
N HIS A 27 -6.52 2.39 5.19
CA HIS A 27 -7.23 1.36 5.95
C HIS A 27 -6.32 0.66 6.94
N PHE A 28 -5.05 0.41 6.56
CA PHE A 28 -4.06 -0.26 7.41
C PHE A 28 -2.74 0.47 7.31
N ILE A 29 -2.14 0.77 8.47
CA ILE A 29 -0.87 1.47 8.57
C ILE A 29 0.11 0.56 9.33
N TYR A 30 1.35 0.48 8.82
CA TYR A 30 2.39 -0.38 9.39
C TYR A 30 3.48 0.48 9.98
N GLU A 31 3.73 0.34 11.30
CA GLU A 31 4.79 1.06 12.01
C GLU A 31 6.15 0.44 11.74
N GLY A 32 7.23 1.12 12.12
CA GLY A 32 8.60 0.70 11.80
C GLY A 32 8.97 -0.72 12.24
N ASP A 33 8.37 -1.22 13.32
CA ASP A 33 8.56 -2.57 13.84
C ASP A 33 7.64 -3.62 13.20
N GLY A 34 6.80 -3.19 12.26
CA GLY A 34 5.83 -4.05 11.58
C GLY A 34 4.45 -4.11 12.23
N LYS A 35 4.21 -3.34 13.28
CA LYS A 35 2.88 -3.30 13.92
C LYS A 35 1.83 -2.74 12.97
N GLU A 36 0.75 -3.50 12.76
CA GLU A 36 -0.39 -3.04 11.96
C GLU A 36 -1.33 -2.19 12.83
N VAL A 37 -1.66 -1.00 12.36
CA VAL A 37 -2.60 -0.09 13.01
C VAL A 37 -3.79 0.13 12.08
N PRO A 38 -5.03 -0.15 12.48
CA PRO A 38 -6.19 0.12 11.64
C PRO A 38 -6.45 1.62 11.54
N GLY A 39 -6.87 2.06 10.35
CA GLY A 39 -7.32 3.44 10.14
C GLY A 39 -8.73 3.66 10.68
N HIS A 40 -9.26 4.86 10.44
CA HIS A 40 -10.60 5.23 10.90
C HIS A 40 -11.71 4.53 10.11
N PHE A 41 -11.42 4.10 8.88
CA PHE A 41 -12.40 3.44 8.01
C PHE A 41 -12.03 1.98 7.81
N THR A 42 -13.05 1.11 7.79
CA THR A 42 -12.86 -0.26 7.33
C THR A 42 -12.75 -0.30 5.81
N PRO A 43 -12.16 -1.35 5.21
CA PRO A 43 -12.11 -1.46 3.75
C PRO A 43 -13.47 -1.30 3.07
N GLU A 44 -14.55 -1.78 3.70
CA GLU A 44 -15.92 -1.72 3.17
C GLU A 44 -16.38 -0.28 2.90
N ALA A 45 -15.84 0.71 3.60
CA ALA A 45 -16.16 2.12 3.34
C ALA A 45 -15.80 2.54 1.91
N ASN A 46 -14.81 1.88 1.30
CA ASN A 46 -14.38 2.19 -0.07
C ASN A 46 -15.10 1.36 -1.14
N GLU A 47 -16.10 0.57 -0.78
CA GLU A 47 -16.97 -0.08 -1.77
C GLU A 47 -17.83 0.95 -2.49
N ASN A 48 -18.24 2.01 -1.79
CA ASN A 48 -19.00 3.12 -2.35
C ASN A 48 -18.51 4.42 -1.70
N THR A 49 -17.95 5.30 -2.49
CA THR A 49 -17.36 6.56 -2.01
C THR A 49 -18.28 7.78 -2.19
N ALA A 50 -19.53 7.57 -2.62
CA ALA A 50 -20.47 8.65 -2.92
C ALA A 50 -20.88 9.45 -1.68
N ASP A 51 -20.85 8.85 -0.48
CA ASP A 51 -21.20 9.52 0.78
C ASP A 51 -20.07 10.38 1.36
N GLY A 52 -18.88 10.35 0.77
CA GLY A 52 -17.70 11.06 1.26
C GLY A 52 -17.05 10.46 2.51
N LYS A 53 -17.55 9.33 3.01
CA LYS A 53 -17.06 8.66 4.22
C LYS A 53 -16.20 7.44 3.85
N TYR A 54 -15.00 7.70 3.40
CA TYR A 54 -14.08 6.66 2.93
C TYR A 54 -12.62 7.06 3.16
N ALA A 55 -11.71 6.10 3.08
CA ALA A 55 -10.27 6.38 3.15
C ALA A 55 -9.81 6.90 1.78
N ALA A 56 -9.39 8.17 1.73
CA ALA A 56 -8.94 8.82 0.51
C ALA A 56 -7.43 8.71 0.38
N HIS A 57 -6.97 7.66 -0.30
CA HIS A 57 -5.55 7.36 -0.44
C HIS A 57 -5.03 7.46 -1.89
N THR A 58 -5.90 7.37 -2.89
CA THR A 58 -5.47 7.35 -4.30
C THR A 58 -6.49 8.10 -5.14
N ARG A 59 -6.08 9.26 -5.66
CA ARG A 59 -6.96 10.12 -6.46
C ARG A 59 -7.60 9.36 -7.61
N HIS A 60 -8.92 9.47 -7.76
CA HIS A 60 -9.73 8.82 -8.79
C HIS A 60 -9.61 7.29 -8.81
N CYS A 61 -9.12 6.69 -7.73
CA CYS A 61 -8.94 5.25 -7.61
C CYS A 61 -9.26 4.74 -6.18
N ASN A 62 -10.08 5.47 -5.44
CA ASN A 62 -10.47 5.08 -4.07
C ASN A 62 -11.58 4.03 -4.07
N THR A 63 -12.58 4.18 -4.93
CA THR A 63 -13.69 3.20 -5.03
C THR A 63 -13.16 1.84 -5.45
N GLY A 64 -13.44 0.82 -4.65
CA GLY A 64 -12.98 -0.54 -4.89
C GLY A 64 -11.55 -0.82 -4.48
N SER A 65 -10.86 0.15 -3.86
CA SER A 65 -9.44 0.03 -3.50
C SER A 65 -9.23 0.08 -1.98
N ILE A 66 -8.41 -0.83 -1.48
CA ILE A 66 -7.96 -0.85 -0.08
C ILE A 66 -6.57 -0.20 -0.02
N GLY A 67 -6.39 0.78 0.86
CA GLY A 67 -5.12 1.47 1.04
C GLY A 67 -4.31 0.92 2.20
N PHE A 68 -3.08 0.51 1.91
CA PHE A 68 -2.09 0.02 2.87
C PHE A 68 -0.91 0.99 2.86
N SER A 69 -0.44 1.42 4.03
CA SER A 69 0.64 2.40 4.09
C SER A 69 1.69 2.06 5.12
N CYS A 70 2.95 2.24 4.77
CA CYS A 70 4.05 2.19 5.75
C CYS A 70 4.24 3.56 6.39
N ALA A 71 4.25 3.62 7.72
CA ALA A 71 4.64 4.82 8.46
C ALA A 71 6.15 4.99 8.33
N ALA A 72 6.57 5.75 7.34
CA ALA A 72 7.98 5.86 6.93
C ALA A 72 8.16 7.03 5.97
N MET A 73 9.39 7.23 5.53
CA MET A 73 9.82 8.09 4.43
C MET A 73 9.72 9.58 4.70
N LEU A 74 9.61 10.01 5.97
CA LEU A 74 9.72 11.43 6.31
C LEU A 74 11.08 11.96 5.83
N GLY A 75 11.07 13.08 5.09
CA GLY A 75 12.28 13.71 4.57
C GLY A 75 12.83 13.06 3.31
N ALA A 76 12.16 12.07 2.73
CA ALA A 76 12.57 11.49 1.45
C ALA A 76 12.46 12.52 0.33
N ILE A 77 13.45 12.56 -0.55
CA ILE A 77 13.54 13.53 -1.65
C ILE A 77 13.36 12.83 -2.99
N ASP A 78 14.08 11.73 -3.21
CA ASP A 78 14.00 10.91 -4.42
C ASP A 78 14.52 9.50 -4.14
N VAL A 79 14.61 8.66 -5.16
CA VAL A 79 15.02 7.25 -5.00
C VAL A 79 16.46 7.09 -4.51
N ASP A 80 17.31 8.09 -4.73
CA ASP A 80 18.70 8.08 -4.29
C ASP A 80 18.88 8.75 -2.92
N ARG A 81 17.87 9.47 -2.44
CA ARG A 81 17.87 10.18 -1.16
C ARG A 81 16.60 9.83 -0.37
N PRO A 82 16.50 8.59 0.15
CA PRO A 82 15.27 8.11 0.81
C PRO A 82 15.07 8.69 2.22
N GLY A 83 16.03 9.44 2.76
CA GLY A 83 15.91 10.04 4.09
C GLY A 83 16.25 9.10 5.23
N LYS A 84 15.94 9.54 6.45
CA LYS A 84 16.33 8.84 7.69
C LYS A 84 15.30 7.79 8.14
N PHE A 85 14.16 7.72 7.49
CA PHE A 85 13.08 6.80 7.85
C PHE A 85 12.67 5.93 6.66
N PRO A 86 13.62 5.17 6.05
CA PRO A 86 13.26 4.30 4.93
C PRO A 86 12.32 3.18 5.40
N ILE A 87 11.54 2.64 4.48
CA ILE A 87 10.70 1.47 4.78
C ILE A 87 11.60 0.36 5.33
N THR A 88 11.26 -0.19 6.48
CA THR A 88 12.00 -1.29 7.11
C THR A 88 11.57 -2.64 6.53
N ALA A 89 12.44 -3.64 6.65
CA ALA A 89 12.09 -5.00 6.27
C ALA A 89 10.87 -5.51 7.04
N ALA A 90 10.76 -5.19 8.33
CA ALA A 90 9.64 -5.58 9.16
C ALA A 90 8.33 -4.95 8.69
N GLN A 91 8.35 -3.65 8.33
CA GLN A 91 7.17 -2.96 7.77
C GLN A 91 6.74 -3.58 6.46
N PHE A 92 7.69 -3.78 5.56
CA PHE A 92 7.42 -4.35 4.23
C PHE A 92 6.78 -5.73 4.35
N ASP A 93 7.36 -6.59 5.18
CA ASP A 93 6.84 -7.94 5.39
C ASP A 93 5.42 -7.91 5.97
N ALA A 94 5.18 -7.08 6.98
CA ALA A 94 3.87 -6.95 7.62
C ALA A 94 2.82 -6.39 6.64
N MET A 95 3.19 -5.38 5.83
CA MET A 95 2.29 -4.83 4.81
C MET A 95 1.91 -5.89 3.78
N CYS A 96 2.88 -6.64 3.28
CA CYS A 96 2.62 -7.72 2.33
C CYS A 96 1.74 -8.81 2.94
N ALA A 97 1.90 -9.13 4.22
CA ALA A 97 1.02 -10.06 4.92
C ALA A 97 -0.41 -9.52 5.02
N GLY A 98 -0.58 -8.23 5.31
CA GLY A 98 -1.88 -7.59 5.34
C GLY A 98 -2.56 -7.59 3.98
N ILE A 99 -1.82 -7.30 2.91
CA ILE A 99 -2.33 -7.37 1.54
C ILE A 99 -2.77 -8.81 1.21
N ALA A 100 -1.94 -9.79 1.52
CA ALA A 100 -2.27 -11.20 1.28
C ALA A 100 -3.54 -11.62 2.03
N ARG A 101 -3.71 -11.19 3.28
CA ARG A 101 -4.90 -11.47 4.08
C ARG A 101 -6.16 -10.92 3.39
N GLU A 102 -6.12 -9.67 2.90
CA GLU A 102 -7.26 -9.05 2.23
C GLU A 102 -7.51 -9.68 0.86
N CYS A 103 -6.48 -10.03 0.13
CA CYS A 103 -6.61 -10.75 -1.14
C CYS A 103 -7.31 -12.10 -0.93
N LYS A 104 -6.91 -12.86 0.08
CA LYS A 104 -7.55 -14.16 0.40
C LYS A 104 -9.02 -13.97 0.80
N LYS A 105 -9.27 -13.02 1.70
CA LYS A 105 -10.63 -12.74 2.21
C LYS A 105 -11.59 -12.36 1.11
N ARG A 106 -11.13 -11.64 0.09
CA ARG A 106 -11.98 -11.03 -0.93
C ARG A 106 -11.85 -11.66 -2.31
N GLY A 107 -11.05 -12.71 -2.43
CA GLY A 107 -10.86 -13.39 -3.71
C GLY A 107 -10.12 -12.56 -4.75
N ILE A 108 -9.23 -11.66 -4.32
CA ILE A 108 -8.45 -10.82 -5.23
C ILE A 108 -7.21 -11.60 -5.69
N LYS A 109 -7.10 -11.83 -7.00
CA LYS A 109 -5.90 -12.44 -7.59
C LYS A 109 -4.80 -11.38 -7.73
N VAL A 110 -3.55 -11.77 -7.46
CA VAL A 110 -2.41 -10.87 -7.54
C VAL A 110 -2.02 -10.64 -9.01
N THR A 111 -2.22 -9.42 -9.47
CA THR A 111 -1.82 -8.95 -10.81
C THR A 111 -1.28 -7.52 -10.70
N PRO A 112 -0.59 -6.99 -11.72
CA PRO A 112 -0.16 -5.59 -11.71
C PRO A 112 -1.29 -4.56 -11.63
N LYS A 113 -2.54 -4.96 -11.86
CA LYS A 113 -3.71 -4.07 -11.78
C LYS A 113 -4.48 -4.21 -10.47
N THR A 114 -4.23 -5.24 -9.70
CA THR A 114 -4.99 -5.54 -8.46
C THR A 114 -4.16 -5.40 -7.19
N VAL A 115 -2.85 -5.61 -7.27
CA VAL A 115 -1.90 -5.39 -6.17
C VAL A 115 -0.76 -4.55 -6.73
N LEU A 116 -0.74 -3.28 -6.38
CA LEU A 116 0.21 -2.33 -6.96
C LEU A 116 0.49 -1.20 -5.97
N SER A 117 1.59 -0.48 -6.20
CA SER A 117 1.89 0.72 -5.42
C SER A 117 1.23 1.95 -6.03
N HIS A 118 1.16 3.04 -5.27
CA HIS A 118 0.67 4.33 -5.76
C HIS A 118 1.47 4.79 -6.99
N ALA A 119 2.80 4.58 -6.96
CA ALA A 119 3.68 4.93 -8.09
C ALA A 119 3.35 4.19 -9.38
N GLU A 120 2.67 3.04 -9.30
CA GLU A 120 2.31 2.22 -10.46
C GLU A 120 0.90 2.49 -11.00
N VAL A 121 0.08 3.27 -10.28
CA VAL A 121 -1.32 3.48 -10.68
C VAL A 121 -1.44 4.10 -12.07
N GLU A 122 -0.64 5.11 -12.37
CA GLU A 122 -0.70 5.77 -13.67
C GLU A 122 -0.29 4.83 -14.81
N SER A 123 0.82 4.11 -14.66
CA SER A 123 1.30 3.19 -15.71
C SER A 123 0.43 1.95 -15.86
N ASN A 124 -0.07 1.39 -14.76
CA ASN A 124 -0.79 0.12 -14.78
C ASN A 124 -2.29 0.27 -15.03
N LEU A 125 -2.89 1.39 -14.61
CA LEU A 125 -4.34 1.63 -14.70
C LEU A 125 -4.72 2.81 -15.61
N GLY A 126 -3.77 3.63 -16.04
CA GLY A 126 -4.03 4.80 -16.88
C GLY A 126 -4.68 5.97 -16.13
N ILE A 127 -4.59 6.01 -14.83
CA ILE A 127 -5.18 7.07 -13.99
C ILE A 127 -4.06 8.00 -13.50
N LYS A 128 -4.07 9.26 -13.95
CA LYS A 128 -3.02 10.23 -13.61
C LYS A 128 -2.95 10.51 -12.11
N GLN A 129 -1.74 10.50 -11.55
CA GLN A 129 -1.48 10.64 -10.12
C GLN A 129 -0.58 11.81 -9.74
N ARG A 130 -0.27 12.72 -10.65
CA ARG A 130 0.50 13.94 -10.37
C ARG A 130 1.89 13.66 -9.79
N GLY A 131 2.60 12.67 -10.34
CA GLY A 131 3.98 12.37 -9.94
C GLY A 131 4.13 11.66 -8.61
N LYS A 132 3.09 11.00 -8.11
CA LYS A 132 3.21 10.18 -6.90
C LYS A 132 4.22 9.06 -7.13
N TRP A 133 5.15 8.89 -6.18
CA TRP A 133 6.28 7.96 -6.33
C TRP A 133 6.39 6.92 -5.21
N ASP A 134 5.40 6.84 -4.33
CA ASP A 134 5.30 5.77 -3.35
C ASP A 134 4.72 4.51 -4.00
N ILE A 135 5.34 3.37 -4.07
CA ILE A 135 6.64 3.00 -3.50
C ILE A 135 7.63 2.77 -4.66
N ALA A 136 8.47 3.76 -4.93
CA ALA A 136 9.47 3.66 -6.00
C ALA A 136 10.88 3.37 -5.48
N VAL A 137 11.04 3.17 -4.18
CA VAL A 137 12.31 2.78 -3.58
C VAL A 137 12.07 1.90 -2.35
N LEU A 138 12.85 0.83 -2.24
CA LEU A 138 12.86 -0.08 -1.09
C LEU A 138 14.33 -0.27 -0.66
N PRO A 139 14.84 0.62 0.21
CA PRO A 139 16.25 0.57 0.58
C PRO A 139 16.68 -0.75 1.23
N HIS A 140 15.82 -1.37 2.04
CA HIS A 140 16.14 -2.65 2.69
C HIS A 140 16.39 -3.79 1.67
N ALA A 141 15.80 -3.69 0.49
CA ALA A 141 15.95 -4.68 -0.60
C ALA A 141 16.88 -4.17 -1.71
N ASN A 142 17.46 -2.99 -1.54
CA ASN A 142 18.32 -2.34 -2.53
C ASN A 142 17.64 -2.22 -3.91
N LEU A 143 16.34 -1.85 -3.92
CA LEU A 143 15.56 -1.70 -5.14
C LEU A 143 15.17 -0.25 -5.38
N LYS A 144 15.25 0.18 -6.63
CA LYS A 144 14.83 1.49 -7.11
C LYS A 144 13.98 1.32 -8.36
N GLY A 145 12.95 2.15 -8.47
CA GLY A 145 12.02 2.11 -9.59
C GLY A 145 10.66 1.52 -9.22
N ALA A 146 9.58 2.13 -9.73
CA ALA A 146 8.22 1.72 -9.40
C ALA A 146 7.94 0.26 -9.78
N LYS A 147 8.34 -0.16 -10.99
CA LYS A 147 8.11 -1.53 -11.45
C LYS A 147 8.86 -2.56 -10.62
N ALA A 148 10.15 -2.32 -10.34
CA ALA A 148 10.95 -3.26 -9.56
C ALA A 148 10.39 -3.43 -8.15
N CYS A 149 10.01 -2.33 -7.49
CA CYS A 149 9.42 -2.37 -6.16
C CYS A 149 8.04 -3.04 -6.18
N GLY A 150 7.21 -2.73 -7.19
CA GLY A 150 5.90 -3.36 -7.36
C GLY A 150 6.00 -4.85 -7.63
N ASP A 151 6.95 -5.29 -8.42
CA ASP A 151 7.19 -6.72 -8.69
C ASP A 151 7.56 -7.45 -7.39
N LEU A 152 8.38 -6.84 -6.53
CA LEU A 152 8.74 -7.46 -5.23
C LEU A 152 7.51 -7.52 -4.31
N ILE A 153 6.70 -6.47 -4.27
CA ILE A 153 5.45 -6.49 -3.48
C ILE A 153 4.58 -7.66 -3.95
N ARG A 154 4.32 -7.77 -5.24
CA ARG A 154 3.47 -8.83 -5.79
C ARG A 154 4.01 -10.23 -5.55
N SER A 155 5.30 -10.45 -5.78
CA SER A 155 5.89 -11.78 -5.54
C SER A 155 5.87 -12.16 -4.06
N THR A 156 6.08 -11.19 -3.16
CA THR A 156 6.02 -11.43 -1.71
C THR A 156 4.59 -11.74 -1.27
N VAL A 157 3.62 -10.96 -1.75
CA VAL A 157 2.20 -11.21 -1.46
C VAL A 157 1.76 -12.57 -1.98
N GLN A 158 2.14 -12.92 -3.21
CA GLN A 158 1.80 -14.21 -3.82
C GLN A 158 2.37 -15.38 -3.01
N ALA A 159 3.63 -15.28 -2.58
CA ALA A 159 4.26 -16.32 -1.76
C ALA A 159 3.53 -16.50 -0.42
N LYS A 160 3.09 -15.40 0.19
CA LYS A 160 2.33 -15.47 1.44
C LYS A 160 0.94 -16.09 1.24
N LEU A 161 0.27 -15.76 0.13
CA LEU A 161 -1.01 -16.36 -0.23
C LEU A 161 -0.90 -17.87 -0.42
N GLU A 162 0.13 -18.35 -1.10
CA GLU A 162 0.38 -19.77 -1.31
C GLU A 162 0.55 -20.50 0.03
N ARG A 163 1.26 -19.91 0.98
CA ARG A 163 1.42 -20.48 2.33
C ARG A 163 0.10 -20.52 3.10
N MET A 164 -0.77 -19.51 2.93
CA MET A 164 -2.08 -19.48 3.58
C MET A 164 -3.02 -20.58 3.06
N ASN A 165 -2.76 -21.07 1.84
CA ASN A 165 -3.60 -22.07 1.18
C ASN A 165 -3.09 -23.51 1.39
N GLN A 166 -2.04 -23.67 2.16
CA GLN A 166 -1.49 -24.99 2.52
C GLN A 166 -2.20 -25.60 3.73
#